data_0c6409cce5cd398b20287803008b2689
#
_entry.id   0c6409cce5cd398b20287803008b2689
#
_cell.length_a   1.000
_cell.length_b   1.000
_cell.length_c   1.000
_cell.angle_alpha   90.00
_cell.angle_beta   90.00
_cell.angle_gamma   90.00
#
_symmetry.space_group_name_H-M   'P 1'
#
loop_
_entity.id
_entity.type
_entity.pdbx_description
1 polymer ?
#
loop_
_entity_poly.entity_id
_entity_poly.type
_entity_poly.pdbx_seq_one_letter_code
_entity_poly.pdbx_strand_id
1 'polypeptide(L)'
;MRRPPILMVLAGSLACCLGTVRGAALSQAQASAYPWLQSYDPGQSIESRIPAPEGFERMTLSTGCFGDWLRHLPLKAGTPEVMLYNGQKKANQAAHIAVLDIDVGDRDLQQCADAVIRLRAEYLFARQRLENIHFRFSSGDVLDFLKWCEGMRPLVTGDRVQWVKSPPSDWSHSEFRKYLDTVFQYAGSSSLSQELETVKDIKGLKIGDVFIKGGFPGHAVLVVDMACDPRTGRKVFLLAQSFMPAQDIHVLKNLKDAKLSPWYDVDFGAVLHTPEWVFARNDLKRFPGE
;
A
#
# COMPACT_ATOMS: atom_id res chain seq x y z
N MET A 1 15.24 -74.62 32.96
CA MET A 1 14.50 -73.34 33.14
C MET A 1 15.27 -72.27 32.40
N ARG A 2 14.84 -71.88 31.23
CA ARG A 2 15.49 -70.83 30.39
C ARG A 2 14.64 -69.56 30.51
N ARG A 3 15.30 -68.45 30.88
CA ARG A 3 14.69 -67.11 30.87
C ARG A 3 14.73 -66.54 29.45
N PRO A 4 13.65 -65.79 29.02
CA PRO A 4 13.67 -65.12 27.72
C PRO A 4 14.42 -63.77 27.80
N PRO A 5 14.92 -63.25 26.67
CA PRO A 5 15.66 -61.98 26.62
C PRO A 5 14.69 -60.78 26.61
N ILE A 6 15.16 -59.72 27.28
CA ILE A 6 14.50 -58.41 27.36
C ILE A 6 14.73 -57.68 26.03
N LEU A 7 13.64 -57.29 25.37
CA LEU A 7 13.60 -56.48 24.17
C LEU A 7 13.68 -54.99 24.59
N MET A 8 14.78 -54.35 24.27
CA MET A 8 15.02 -52.94 24.52
C MET A 8 14.38 -52.13 23.37
N VAL A 9 13.26 -51.46 23.63
CA VAL A 9 12.61 -50.54 22.68
C VAL A 9 13.37 -49.23 22.72
N LEU A 10 14.10 -48.90 21.66
CA LEU A 10 14.63 -47.59 21.43
C LEU A 10 13.50 -46.62 20.99
N ALA A 11 13.10 -45.73 21.88
CA ALA A 11 12.26 -44.59 21.53
C ALA A 11 13.09 -43.58 20.76
N GLY A 12 13.00 -43.63 19.43
CA GLY A 12 13.56 -42.60 18.56
C GLY A 12 12.71 -41.32 18.65
N SER A 13 13.31 -40.25 19.09
CA SER A 13 12.72 -38.91 19.14
C SER A 13 12.43 -38.41 17.73
N LEU A 14 11.14 -38.35 17.37
CA LEU A 14 10.67 -37.66 16.17
C LEU A 14 10.24 -36.24 16.57
N ALA A 15 11.24 -35.38 16.77
CA ALA A 15 11.02 -33.96 16.93
C ALA A 15 11.89 -33.23 15.90
N CYS A 16 11.26 -32.53 15.02
CA CYS A 16 11.78 -31.47 14.14
C CYS A 16 11.42 -31.63 12.67
N CYS A 17 10.22 -31.27 12.29
CA CYS A 17 9.89 -30.86 10.91
C CYS A 17 8.64 -29.99 10.79
N LEU A 18 8.05 -29.50 11.90
CA LEU A 18 6.81 -28.68 11.84
C LEU A 18 7.09 -27.17 11.68
N GLY A 19 8.29 -26.70 11.93
CA GLY A 19 8.63 -25.25 11.84
C GLY A 19 8.88 -24.78 10.40
N THR A 20 9.50 -25.59 9.57
CA THR A 20 9.91 -25.19 8.21
C THR A 20 8.74 -25.17 7.22
N VAL A 21 7.74 -26.07 7.38
CA VAL A 21 6.57 -26.14 6.49
C VAL A 21 5.64 -24.94 6.71
N ARG A 22 5.49 -24.48 7.94
CA ARG A 22 4.65 -23.32 8.26
C ARG A 22 5.26 -22.02 7.74
N GLY A 23 6.57 -21.85 7.85
CA GLY A 23 7.28 -20.69 7.31
C GLY A 23 7.22 -20.61 5.78
N ALA A 24 7.42 -21.75 5.10
CA ALA A 24 7.33 -21.81 3.64
C ALA A 24 5.91 -21.58 3.11
N ALA A 25 4.90 -22.12 3.77
CA ALA A 25 3.50 -21.91 3.38
C ALA A 25 3.04 -20.46 3.57
N LEU A 26 3.45 -19.81 4.65
CA LEU A 26 3.19 -18.38 4.88
C LEU A 26 3.92 -17.51 3.83
N SER A 27 5.16 -17.84 3.50
CA SER A 27 5.93 -17.15 2.47
C SER A 27 5.27 -17.25 1.08
N GLN A 28 4.79 -18.42 0.68
CA GLN A 28 4.09 -18.61 -0.60
C GLN A 28 2.74 -17.90 -0.65
N ALA A 29 1.95 -17.93 0.43
CA ALA A 29 0.68 -17.22 0.51
C ALA A 29 0.86 -15.71 0.45
N GLN A 30 1.93 -15.18 1.05
CA GLN A 30 2.25 -13.75 1.00
C GLN A 30 2.86 -13.33 -0.33
N ALA A 31 3.63 -14.19 -1.01
CA ALA A 31 4.11 -13.92 -2.37
C ALA A 31 2.94 -13.75 -3.36
N SER A 32 1.85 -14.50 -3.20
CA SER A 32 0.63 -14.30 -3.99
C SER A 32 -0.10 -13.00 -3.68
N ALA A 33 0.16 -12.38 -2.50
CA ALA A 33 -0.41 -11.09 -2.12
C ALA A 33 0.26 -9.88 -2.80
N TYR A 34 1.45 -10.07 -3.39
CA TYR A 34 2.22 -9.05 -4.09
C TYR A 34 2.58 -9.55 -5.50
N PRO A 35 1.63 -9.52 -6.45
CA PRO A 35 1.75 -10.22 -7.75
C PRO A 35 2.91 -9.72 -8.64
N TRP A 36 3.45 -8.54 -8.35
CA TRP A 36 4.58 -7.96 -9.06
C TRP A 36 5.94 -8.52 -8.61
N LEU A 37 6.00 -9.26 -7.49
CA LEU A 37 7.23 -9.85 -6.97
C LEU A 37 7.38 -11.30 -7.44
N GLN A 38 8.62 -11.69 -7.76
CA GLN A 38 8.98 -13.09 -7.98
C GLN A 38 9.05 -13.89 -6.67
N SER A 39 9.49 -13.24 -5.59
CA SER A 39 9.56 -13.81 -4.24
C SER A 39 9.31 -12.72 -3.20
N TYR A 40 8.69 -13.08 -2.09
CA TYR A 40 8.43 -12.19 -0.98
C TYR A 40 9.28 -12.58 0.24
N ASP A 41 10.02 -11.60 0.78
CA ASP A 41 10.73 -11.74 2.06
C ASP A 41 10.00 -10.97 3.16
N PRO A 42 9.34 -11.67 4.12
CA PRO A 42 8.67 -11.01 5.25
C PRO A 42 9.60 -10.14 6.10
N GLY A 43 10.90 -10.45 6.14
CA GLY A 43 11.91 -9.64 6.82
C GLY A 43 12.14 -8.28 6.18
N GLN A 44 11.69 -8.08 4.94
CA GLN A 44 11.77 -6.82 4.20
C GLN A 44 10.41 -6.12 4.10
N SER A 45 9.49 -6.33 5.03
CA SER A 45 8.21 -5.63 5.10
C SER A 45 8.27 -4.33 5.93
N ILE A 46 7.26 -3.48 5.79
CA ILE A 46 7.09 -2.29 6.67
C ILE A 46 7.10 -2.73 8.13
N GLU A 47 6.34 -3.78 8.48
CA GLU A 47 6.26 -4.29 9.84
C GLU A 47 7.63 -4.70 10.40
N SER A 48 8.40 -5.44 9.62
CA SER A 48 9.68 -6.01 10.07
C SER A 48 10.81 -4.97 10.13
N ARG A 49 10.77 -3.97 9.23
CA ARG A 49 11.85 -2.99 9.06
C ARG A 49 11.66 -1.70 9.84
N ILE A 50 10.42 -1.34 10.19
CA ILE A 50 10.11 -0.07 10.86
C ILE A 50 9.45 -0.38 12.20
N PRO A 51 10.20 -0.51 13.30
CA PRO A 51 9.63 -0.87 14.60
C PRO A 51 8.62 0.17 15.08
N ALA A 52 7.63 -0.28 15.89
CA ALA A 52 6.79 0.66 16.65
C ALA A 52 7.66 1.46 17.62
N PRO A 53 7.28 2.71 17.96
CA PRO A 53 8.00 3.49 18.96
C PRO A 53 8.02 2.78 20.33
N GLU A 54 9.00 3.09 21.15
CA GLU A 54 9.09 2.53 22.50
C GLU A 54 7.80 2.77 23.29
N GLY A 55 7.25 1.72 23.91
CA GLY A 55 6.01 1.75 24.64
C GLY A 55 4.74 1.68 23.79
N PHE A 56 4.85 1.59 22.46
CA PHE A 56 3.72 1.40 21.56
C PHE A 56 3.64 -0.03 21.04
N GLU A 57 2.43 -0.51 20.87
CA GLU A 57 2.12 -1.80 20.24
C GLU A 57 1.36 -1.58 18.94
N ARG A 58 1.68 -2.37 17.91
CA ARG A 58 0.92 -2.31 16.65
C ARG A 58 -0.54 -2.67 16.89
N MET A 59 -1.42 -1.92 16.25
CA MET A 59 -2.85 -2.20 16.32
C MET A 59 -3.16 -3.58 15.71
N THR A 60 -3.98 -4.37 16.43
CA THR A 60 -4.47 -5.66 15.92
C THR A 60 -5.35 -5.45 14.69
N LEU A 61 -5.13 -6.26 13.67
CA LEU A 61 -5.85 -6.23 12.40
C LEU A 61 -6.41 -7.61 12.07
N SER A 62 -7.50 -7.64 11.33
CA SER A 62 -7.99 -8.87 10.73
C SER A 62 -7.04 -9.30 9.62
N THR A 63 -6.61 -10.56 9.65
CA THR A 63 -5.71 -11.12 8.63
C THR A 63 -6.32 -10.93 7.23
N GLY A 64 -5.52 -10.37 6.34
CA GLY A 64 -5.86 -10.19 4.94
C GLY A 64 -6.78 -9.00 4.65
N CYS A 65 -7.11 -8.13 5.61
CA CYS A 65 -7.72 -6.84 5.33
C CYS A 65 -6.73 -5.90 4.63
N PHE A 66 -7.22 -4.76 4.12
CA PHE A 66 -6.36 -3.80 3.42
C PHE A 66 -5.23 -3.27 4.31
N GLY A 67 -5.54 -2.96 5.58
CA GLY A 67 -4.53 -2.51 6.54
C GLY A 67 -3.46 -3.56 6.83
N ASP A 68 -3.83 -4.84 6.96
CA ASP A 68 -2.89 -5.95 7.13
C ASP A 68 -1.99 -6.10 5.90
N TRP A 69 -2.55 -6.00 4.71
CA TRP A 69 -1.80 -6.03 3.46
C TRP A 69 -0.82 -4.85 3.34
N LEU A 70 -1.23 -3.63 3.71
CA LEU A 70 -0.37 -2.44 3.70
C LEU A 70 0.80 -2.56 4.68
N ARG A 71 0.56 -3.05 5.89
CA ARG A 71 1.59 -3.27 6.91
C ARG A 71 2.70 -4.21 6.45
N HIS A 72 2.35 -5.19 5.62
CA HIS A 72 3.29 -6.17 5.09
C HIS A 72 3.87 -5.79 3.71
N LEU A 73 3.64 -4.57 3.21
CA LEU A 73 4.22 -4.11 1.94
C LEU A 73 5.73 -4.32 1.90
N PRO A 74 6.25 -4.89 0.80
CA PRO A 74 7.67 -5.13 0.64
C PRO A 74 8.45 -3.83 0.51
N LEU A 75 9.63 -3.79 1.12
CA LEU A 75 10.57 -2.67 1.06
C LEU A 75 11.82 -3.09 0.29
N LYS A 76 12.37 -2.21 -0.52
CA LYS A 76 13.71 -2.36 -1.09
C LYS A 76 14.74 -2.50 0.03
N ALA A 77 15.75 -3.35 -0.15
CA ALA A 77 16.78 -3.60 0.86
C ALA A 77 17.59 -2.34 1.21
N GLY A 78 18.02 -2.24 2.46
CA GLY A 78 18.82 -1.10 2.94
C GLY A 78 18.01 0.20 3.03
N THR A 79 18.68 1.32 2.70
CA THR A 79 18.09 2.67 2.63
C THR A 79 18.31 3.25 1.23
N PRO A 80 17.63 2.72 0.22
CA PRO A 80 17.83 3.17 -1.15
C PRO A 80 17.32 4.59 -1.35
N GLU A 81 17.90 5.26 -2.35
CA GLU A 81 17.41 6.55 -2.79
C GLU A 81 16.05 6.41 -3.49
N VAL A 82 15.20 7.41 -3.35
CA VAL A 82 13.96 7.52 -4.14
C VAL A 82 14.32 7.91 -5.57
N MET A 83 13.92 7.08 -6.52
CA MET A 83 14.18 7.29 -7.93
C MET A 83 12.91 7.78 -8.63
N LEU A 84 13.09 8.65 -9.62
CA LEU A 84 12.02 9.08 -10.54
C LEU A 84 11.81 8.02 -11.63
N TYR A 85 10.67 8.07 -12.31
CA TYR A 85 10.31 7.19 -13.42
C TYR A 85 11.35 7.11 -14.54
N ASN A 86 12.16 8.15 -14.70
CA ASN A 86 13.20 8.25 -15.74
C ASN A 86 14.60 7.84 -15.25
N GLY A 87 14.70 7.24 -14.06
CA GLY A 87 15.96 6.79 -13.46
C GLY A 87 16.79 7.90 -12.80
N GLN A 88 16.31 9.13 -12.76
CA GLN A 88 16.97 10.19 -12.00
C GLN A 88 16.63 10.09 -10.51
N LYS A 89 17.50 10.63 -9.67
CA LYS A 89 17.24 10.73 -8.23
C LYS A 89 16.26 11.85 -7.94
N LYS A 90 15.32 11.61 -7.02
CA LYS A 90 14.50 12.66 -6.41
C LYS A 90 15.42 13.71 -5.76
N ALA A 91 15.10 14.99 -5.92
CA ALA A 91 15.92 16.06 -5.34
C ALA A 91 15.94 16.01 -3.80
N ASN A 92 14.79 15.83 -3.16
CA ASN A 92 14.68 15.76 -1.70
C ASN A 92 14.77 14.32 -1.20
N GLN A 93 15.99 13.85 -0.94
CA GLN A 93 16.24 12.53 -0.34
C GLN A 93 16.06 12.49 1.19
N ALA A 94 15.89 13.65 1.84
CA ALA A 94 15.72 13.72 3.30
C ALA A 94 14.28 13.39 3.75
N ALA A 95 13.32 13.28 2.83
CA ALA A 95 11.90 13.11 3.11
C ALA A 95 11.52 11.69 3.57
N HIS A 96 12.33 10.66 3.32
CA HIS A 96 11.96 9.25 3.48
C HIS A 96 12.91 8.46 4.39
N ILE A 97 12.44 7.29 4.82
CA ILE A 97 13.24 6.30 5.57
C ILE A 97 13.33 4.96 4.86
N ALA A 98 12.37 4.64 4.01
CA ALA A 98 12.30 3.38 3.27
C ALA A 98 11.57 3.60 1.94
N VAL A 99 11.88 2.75 0.97
CA VAL A 99 11.26 2.75 -0.36
C VAL A 99 10.54 1.42 -0.56
N LEU A 100 9.29 1.45 -1.02
CA LEU A 100 8.53 0.26 -1.34
C LEU A 100 9.16 -0.46 -2.53
N ASP A 101 9.18 -1.78 -2.48
CA ASP A 101 9.64 -2.62 -3.59
C ASP A 101 8.50 -2.87 -4.57
N ILE A 102 8.14 -1.80 -5.28
CA ILE A 102 7.13 -1.76 -6.33
C ILE A 102 7.59 -0.79 -7.42
N ASP A 103 7.45 -1.18 -8.67
CA ASP A 103 7.89 -0.36 -9.80
C ASP A 103 7.05 0.91 -9.97
N VAL A 104 7.69 1.99 -10.37
CA VAL A 104 7.02 3.24 -10.73
C VAL A 104 6.57 3.28 -12.21
N GLY A 105 7.10 2.38 -13.03
CA GLY A 105 6.96 2.42 -14.48
C GLY A 105 7.99 3.33 -15.14
N ASP A 106 7.84 3.52 -16.46
CA ASP A 106 8.78 4.24 -17.33
C ASP A 106 8.23 5.59 -17.84
N ARG A 107 7.05 6.00 -17.33
CA ARG A 107 6.36 7.24 -17.71
C ARG A 107 6.05 8.09 -16.48
N ASP A 108 5.90 9.41 -16.68
CA ASP A 108 5.50 10.33 -15.62
C ASP A 108 3.99 10.22 -15.31
N LEU A 109 3.56 9.07 -14.78
CA LEU A 109 2.16 8.75 -14.51
C LEU A 109 1.88 8.48 -13.03
N GLN A 110 2.59 7.53 -12.41
CA GLN A 110 2.33 7.12 -11.03
C GLN A 110 2.79 8.21 -10.03
N GLN A 111 2.04 9.31 -9.97
CA GLN A 111 2.28 10.41 -9.04
C GLN A 111 1.58 10.17 -7.69
N CYS A 112 1.34 11.20 -6.88
CA CYS A 112 0.88 11.05 -5.50
C CYS A 112 -0.48 10.32 -5.35
N ALA A 113 -1.50 10.73 -6.08
CA ALA A 113 -2.82 10.10 -6.05
C ALA A 113 -2.78 8.71 -6.70
N ASP A 114 -1.98 8.58 -7.77
CA ASP A 114 -1.84 7.33 -8.50
C ASP A 114 -1.17 6.24 -7.69
N ALA A 115 -0.26 6.60 -6.79
CA ALA A 115 0.33 5.68 -5.82
C ALA A 115 -0.74 5.10 -4.85
N VAL A 116 -1.68 5.93 -4.40
CA VAL A 116 -2.82 5.48 -3.57
C VAL A 116 -3.74 4.55 -4.37
N ILE A 117 -4.08 4.94 -5.60
CA ILE A 117 -4.86 4.13 -6.54
C ILE A 117 -4.15 2.80 -6.81
N ARG A 118 -2.84 2.84 -7.09
CA ARG A 118 -2.02 1.65 -7.32
C ARG A 118 -2.10 0.66 -6.17
N LEU A 119 -1.83 1.10 -4.95
CA LEU A 119 -1.80 0.22 -3.79
C LEU A 119 -3.20 -0.36 -3.48
N ARG A 120 -4.26 0.43 -3.63
CA ARG A 120 -5.63 -0.07 -3.48
C ARG A 120 -5.97 -1.12 -4.54
N ALA A 121 -5.67 -0.85 -5.80
CA ALA A 121 -5.95 -1.74 -6.91
C ALA A 121 -5.15 -3.06 -6.82
N GLU A 122 -3.87 -3.00 -6.45
CA GLU A 122 -3.03 -4.20 -6.24
C GLU A 122 -3.58 -5.10 -5.12
N TYR A 123 -4.02 -4.50 -4.01
CA TYR A 123 -4.68 -5.24 -2.95
C TYR A 123 -5.94 -5.97 -3.45
N LEU A 124 -6.81 -5.26 -4.17
CA LEU A 124 -8.05 -5.83 -4.71
C LEU A 124 -7.76 -6.94 -5.74
N PHE A 125 -6.76 -6.72 -6.60
CA PHE A 125 -6.31 -7.70 -7.59
C PHE A 125 -5.76 -8.97 -6.91
N ALA A 126 -4.87 -8.82 -5.93
CA ALA A 126 -4.33 -9.94 -5.16
C ALA A 126 -5.40 -10.72 -4.40
N ARG A 127 -6.49 -10.07 -4.00
CA ARG A 127 -7.66 -10.67 -3.34
C ARG A 127 -8.71 -11.21 -4.30
N GLN A 128 -8.46 -11.15 -5.62
CA GLN A 128 -9.41 -11.56 -6.66
C GLN A 128 -10.77 -10.85 -6.57
N ARG A 129 -10.77 -9.63 -6.00
CA ARG A 129 -11.95 -8.76 -5.89
C ARG A 129 -12.01 -7.80 -7.09
N LEU A 130 -11.98 -8.39 -8.29
CA LEU A 130 -11.80 -7.67 -9.54
C LEU A 130 -12.97 -6.74 -9.88
N GLU A 131 -14.17 -7.08 -9.42
CA GLU A 131 -15.37 -6.27 -9.54
C GLU A 131 -15.32 -4.95 -8.76
N ASN A 132 -14.42 -4.85 -7.76
CA ASN A 132 -14.21 -3.65 -6.97
C ASN A 132 -13.09 -2.76 -7.53
N ILE A 133 -12.41 -3.18 -8.61
CA ILE A 133 -11.37 -2.39 -9.26
C ILE A 133 -12.00 -1.46 -10.28
N HIS A 134 -12.27 -0.24 -9.86
CA HIS A 134 -12.77 0.82 -10.72
C HIS A 134 -12.34 2.17 -10.17
N PHE A 135 -12.05 3.13 -11.05
CA PHE A 135 -11.62 4.47 -10.67
C PHE A 135 -12.25 5.52 -11.60
N ARG A 136 -12.52 6.68 -11.00
CA ARG A 136 -13.11 7.81 -11.69
C ARG A 136 -12.04 8.68 -12.36
N PHE A 137 -12.28 9.04 -13.60
CA PHE A 137 -11.51 10.07 -14.32
C PHE A 137 -11.91 11.48 -13.85
N SER A 138 -11.06 12.46 -14.15
CA SER A 138 -11.37 13.87 -13.88
C SER A 138 -12.61 14.37 -14.64
N SER A 139 -12.98 13.73 -15.76
CA SER A 139 -14.22 13.95 -16.50
C SER A 139 -15.49 13.49 -15.75
N GLY A 140 -15.34 12.61 -14.76
CA GLY A 140 -16.44 11.96 -14.04
C GLY A 140 -16.76 10.55 -14.54
N ASP A 141 -16.23 10.14 -15.68
CA ASP A 141 -16.37 8.77 -16.17
C ASP A 141 -15.65 7.78 -15.29
N VAL A 142 -16.13 6.54 -15.26
CA VAL A 142 -15.53 5.45 -14.46
C VAL A 142 -14.94 4.39 -15.38
N LEU A 143 -13.65 4.10 -15.20
CA LEU A 143 -12.99 2.97 -15.85
C LEU A 143 -13.03 1.77 -14.91
N ASP A 144 -13.73 0.74 -15.34
CA ASP A 144 -13.95 -0.52 -14.65
C ASP A 144 -13.02 -1.60 -15.22
N PHE A 145 -12.32 -2.34 -14.36
CA PHE A 145 -11.36 -3.35 -14.79
C PHE A 145 -12.02 -4.54 -15.49
N LEU A 146 -13.21 -4.95 -15.05
CA LEU A 146 -13.95 -6.04 -15.73
C LEU A 146 -14.29 -5.63 -17.18
N LYS A 147 -14.79 -4.40 -17.37
CA LYS A 147 -15.08 -3.87 -18.72
C LYS A 147 -13.80 -3.75 -19.57
N TRP A 148 -12.68 -3.39 -18.93
CA TRP A 148 -11.39 -3.39 -19.61
C TRP A 148 -11.04 -4.79 -20.15
N CYS A 149 -11.17 -5.83 -19.32
CA CYS A 149 -10.90 -7.21 -19.71
C CYS A 149 -11.88 -7.70 -20.81
N GLU A 150 -13.11 -7.20 -20.83
CA GLU A 150 -14.08 -7.42 -21.91
C GLU A 150 -13.72 -6.70 -23.21
N GLY A 151 -12.69 -5.88 -23.23
CA GLY A 151 -12.19 -5.15 -24.39
C GLY A 151 -12.71 -3.72 -24.52
N MET A 152 -13.38 -3.14 -23.50
CA MET A 152 -13.75 -1.72 -23.51
C MET A 152 -12.53 -0.85 -23.27
N ARG A 153 -12.34 0.17 -24.11
CA ARG A 153 -11.21 1.12 -24.00
C ARG A 153 -11.74 2.55 -24.05
N PRO A 154 -11.24 3.47 -23.20
CA PRO A 154 -11.60 4.86 -23.29
C PRO A 154 -10.87 5.54 -24.45
N LEU A 155 -11.59 6.24 -25.29
CA LEU A 155 -11.08 7.22 -26.25
C LEU A 155 -11.41 8.60 -25.71
N VAL A 156 -10.39 9.28 -25.14
CA VAL A 156 -10.57 10.58 -24.48
C VAL A 156 -10.22 11.69 -25.47
N THR A 157 -11.16 12.64 -25.64
CA THR A 157 -10.98 13.84 -26.45
C THR A 157 -11.45 15.05 -25.65
N GLY A 158 -10.50 15.82 -25.12
CA GLY A 158 -10.80 16.89 -24.17
C GLY A 158 -11.39 16.33 -22.87
N ASP A 159 -12.59 16.78 -22.53
CA ASP A 159 -13.38 16.35 -21.36
C ASP A 159 -14.37 15.20 -21.65
N ARG A 160 -14.41 14.71 -22.90
CA ARG A 160 -15.33 13.67 -23.35
C ARG A 160 -14.64 12.31 -23.42
N VAL A 161 -15.31 11.30 -22.89
CA VAL A 161 -14.88 9.91 -22.97
C VAL A 161 -15.86 9.15 -23.88
N GLN A 162 -15.33 8.50 -24.91
CA GLN A 162 -16.06 7.56 -25.74
C GLN A 162 -15.51 6.15 -25.48
N TRP A 163 -16.41 5.20 -25.35
CA TRP A 163 -16.03 3.80 -25.12
C TRP A 163 -15.98 3.07 -26.45
N VAL A 164 -14.80 2.57 -26.82
CA VAL A 164 -14.58 1.79 -28.04
C VAL A 164 -14.34 0.33 -27.69
N LYS A 165 -14.80 -0.57 -28.57
CA LYS A 165 -14.61 -2.01 -28.41
C LYS A 165 -13.31 -2.42 -29.07
N SER A 166 -12.45 -3.09 -28.31
CA SER A 166 -11.25 -3.80 -28.74
C SER A 166 -11.43 -5.30 -28.51
N PRO A 167 -10.57 -6.16 -29.02
CA PRO A 167 -10.56 -7.56 -28.59
C PRO A 167 -10.45 -7.66 -27.06
N PRO A 168 -11.09 -8.67 -26.43
CA PRO A 168 -10.94 -8.92 -25.01
C PRO A 168 -9.46 -9.10 -24.63
N SER A 169 -9.11 -8.65 -23.45
CA SER A 169 -7.78 -8.84 -22.85
C SER A 169 -7.79 -10.06 -21.94
N ASP A 170 -6.60 -10.56 -21.63
CA ASP A 170 -6.45 -11.54 -20.56
C ASP A 170 -6.59 -10.87 -19.17
N TRP A 171 -6.59 -11.70 -18.12
CA TRP A 171 -6.72 -11.28 -16.71
C TRP A 171 -5.36 -11.22 -16.01
N SER A 172 -4.27 -11.14 -16.78
CA SER A 172 -2.92 -11.13 -16.24
C SER A 172 -2.62 -9.83 -15.48
N HIS A 173 -1.66 -9.91 -14.58
CA HIS A 173 -1.13 -8.72 -13.89
C HIS A 173 -0.52 -7.72 -14.89
N SER A 174 0.05 -8.20 -16.01
CA SER A 174 0.56 -7.34 -17.07
C SER A 174 -0.56 -6.52 -17.74
N GLU A 175 -1.73 -7.12 -18.01
CA GLU A 175 -2.87 -6.40 -18.55
C GLU A 175 -3.49 -5.45 -17.52
N PHE A 176 -3.53 -5.86 -16.25
CA PHE A 176 -3.93 -5.01 -15.13
C PHE A 176 -3.02 -3.76 -15.02
N ARG A 177 -1.71 -3.88 -15.25
CA ARG A 177 -0.81 -2.73 -15.29
C ARG A 177 -1.16 -1.74 -16.41
N LYS A 178 -1.50 -2.21 -17.61
CA LYS A 178 -1.95 -1.33 -18.72
C LYS A 178 -3.26 -0.60 -18.40
N TYR A 179 -4.17 -1.30 -17.71
CA TYR A 179 -5.39 -0.67 -17.16
C TYR A 179 -5.03 0.46 -16.21
N LEU A 180 -4.15 0.23 -15.23
CA LEU A 180 -3.72 1.25 -14.27
C LEU A 180 -3.03 2.43 -14.94
N ASP A 181 -2.17 2.18 -15.93
CA ASP A 181 -1.53 3.25 -16.71
C ASP A 181 -2.56 4.15 -17.40
N THR A 182 -3.67 3.57 -17.84
CA THR A 182 -4.78 4.35 -18.41
C THR A 182 -5.52 5.14 -17.31
N VAL A 183 -5.74 4.55 -16.14
CA VAL A 183 -6.32 5.26 -14.99
C VAL A 183 -5.46 6.47 -14.62
N PHE A 184 -4.14 6.29 -14.48
CA PHE A 184 -3.20 7.36 -14.10
C PHE A 184 -3.13 8.52 -15.10
N GLN A 185 -3.45 8.29 -16.37
CA GLN A 185 -3.51 9.36 -17.38
C GLN A 185 -4.69 10.31 -17.15
N TYR A 186 -5.80 9.85 -16.59
CA TYR A 186 -7.07 10.57 -16.55
C TYR A 186 -7.66 10.76 -15.16
N ALA A 187 -7.19 10.03 -14.16
CA ALA A 187 -7.49 10.23 -12.76
C ALA A 187 -6.45 11.16 -12.10
N GLY A 188 -6.70 11.56 -10.85
CA GLY A 188 -5.76 12.38 -10.09
C GLY A 188 -6.32 12.70 -8.70
N SER A 189 -5.70 13.64 -7.98
CA SER A 189 -6.10 13.99 -6.62
C SER A 189 -7.54 14.52 -6.54
N SER A 190 -8.02 15.20 -7.59
CA SER A 190 -9.40 15.74 -7.63
C SER A 190 -10.43 14.62 -7.72
N SER A 191 -10.31 13.72 -8.71
CA SER A 191 -11.24 12.61 -8.90
C SER A 191 -11.18 11.62 -7.74
N LEU A 192 -9.98 11.24 -7.28
CA LEU A 192 -9.82 10.35 -6.12
C LEU A 192 -10.44 10.95 -4.86
N SER A 193 -10.27 12.25 -4.61
CA SER A 193 -10.88 12.92 -3.47
C SER A 193 -12.41 12.88 -3.50
N GLN A 194 -13.03 12.82 -4.69
CA GLN A 194 -14.49 12.70 -4.84
C GLN A 194 -14.98 11.27 -4.63
N GLU A 195 -14.17 10.26 -4.93
CA GLU A 195 -14.49 8.85 -4.70
C GLU A 195 -14.42 8.46 -3.23
N LEU A 196 -13.52 9.09 -2.49
CA LEU A 196 -13.28 8.77 -1.09
C LEU A 196 -14.29 9.45 -0.16
N GLU A 197 -14.72 8.75 0.88
CA GLU A 197 -15.60 9.26 1.94
C GLU A 197 -14.82 10.06 2.98
N THR A 198 -15.37 11.17 3.45
CA THR A 198 -14.73 11.99 4.48
C THR A 198 -14.80 11.29 5.84
N VAL A 199 -13.67 11.16 6.52
CA VAL A 199 -13.57 10.69 7.91
C VAL A 199 -13.82 11.90 8.83
N LYS A 200 -14.96 11.93 9.51
CA LYS A 200 -15.40 13.10 10.30
C LYS A 200 -14.57 13.34 11.57
N ASP A 201 -14.07 12.27 12.18
CA ASP A 201 -13.27 12.35 13.42
C ASP A 201 -11.90 11.71 13.20
N ILE A 202 -10.85 12.50 13.39
CA ILE A 202 -9.45 12.04 13.28
C ILE A 202 -9.13 10.87 14.23
N LYS A 203 -9.83 10.75 15.36
CA LYS A 203 -9.69 9.61 16.27
C LYS A 203 -10.11 8.29 15.65
N GLY A 204 -10.94 8.35 14.60
CA GLY A 204 -11.35 7.22 13.78
C GLY A 204 -10.38 6.84 12.67
N LEU A 205 -9.18 7.46 12.61
CA LEU A 205 -8.13 7.14 11.65
C LEU A 205 -7.79 5.65 11.67
N LYS A 206 -7.67 5.06 10.48
CA LYS A 206 -7.32 3.65 10.27
C LYS A 206 -6.18 3.52 9.23
N ILE A 207 -5.53 2.38 9.24
CA ILE A 207 -4.62 2.00 8.15
C ILE A 207 -5.44 1.86 6.86
N GLY A 208 -4.95 2.44 5.78
CA GLY A 208 -5.67 2.53 4.50
C GLY A 208 -6.42 3.86 4.30
N ASP A 209 -6.51 4.71 5.32
CA ASP A 209 -7.02 6.07 5.15
C ASP A 209 -6.02 6.95 4.38
N VAL A 210 -6.55 7.97 3.73
CA VAL A 210 -5.81 8.86 2.83
C VAL A 210 -5.97 10.30 3.30
N PHE A 211 -4.88 10.99 3.58
CA PHE A 211 -4.90 12.44 3.61
C PHE A 211 -4.79 12.94 2.18
N ILE A 212 -5.82 13.64 1.70
CA ILE A 212 -5.90 14.07 0.30
C ILE A 212 -6.46 15.47 0.17
N LYS A 213 -5.68 16.34 -0.49
CA LYS A 213 -6.11 17.62 -1.00
C LYS A 213 -6.39 17.49 -2.48
N GLY A 214 -7.66 17.46 -2.87
CA GLY A 214 -8.06 17.41 -4.27
C GLY A 214 -7.83 18.74 -4.97
N GLY A 215 -7.49 18.72 -6.25
CA GLY A 215 -7.33 19.90 -7.08
C GLY A 215 -5.93 20.07 -7.67
N PHE A 216 -5.64 21.30 -8.13
CA PHE A 216 -4.34 21.69 -8.68
C PHE A 216 -3.93 23.05 -8.10
N PRO A 217 -2.91 23.11 -7.23
CA PRO A 217 -2.11 21.98 -6.74
C PRO A 217 -2.92 21.08 -5.81
N GLY A 218 -2.62 19.78 -5.85
CA GLY A 218 -3.20 18.76 -5.00
C GLY A 218 -2.15 17.75 -4.55
N HIS A 219 -2.43 17.00 -3.48
CA HIS A 219 -1.54 15.95 -3.00
C HIS A 219 -2.29 14.89 -2.21
N ALA A 220 -1.72 13.67 -2.17
CA ALA A 220 -2.26 12.56 -1.41
C ALA A 220 -1.15 11.75 -0.74
N VAL A 221 -1.40 11.31 0.50
CA VAL A 221 -0.55 10.37 1.25
C VAL A 221 -1.42 9.29 1.90
N LEU A 222 -0.90 8.07 1.99
CA LEU A 222 -1.62 6.91 2.50
C LEU A 222 -1.11 6.52 3.88
N VAL A 223 -2.02 6.21 4.81
CA VAL A 223 -1.70 5.61 6.11
C VAL A 223 -1.40 4.13 5.92
N VAL A 224 -0.16 3.71 6.17
CA VAL A 224 0.30 2.34 5.87
C VAL A 224 0.51 1.47 7.10
N ASP A 225 0.63 2.04 8.30
CA ASP A 225 0.66 1.31 9.57
C ASP A 225 0.22 2.19 10.74
N MET A 226 -0.18 1.57 11.86
CA MET A 226 -0.56 2.26 13.10
C MET A 226 -0.15 1.47 14.34
N ALA A 227 0.19 2.22 15.40
CA ALA A 227 0.47 1.68 16.71
C ALA A 227 -0.23 2.51 17.82
N CYS A 228 -0.43 1.90 18.99
CA CYS A 228 -1.09 2.51 20.14
C CYS A 228 -0.27 2.26 21.41
N ASP A 229 -0.11 3.26 22.25
CA ASP A 229 0.36 3.06 23.63
C ASP A 229 -0.80 2.48 24.45
N PRO A 230 -0.72 1.23 24.94
CA PRO A 230 -1.81 0.57 25.65
C PRO A 230 -2.14 1.22 27.00
N ARG A 231 -1.24 2.01 27.56
CA ARG A 231 -1.42 2.69 28.86
C ARG A 231 -2.19 4.00 28.72
N THR A 232 -1.94 4.74 27.64
CA THR A 232 -2.50 6.09 27.44
C THR A 232 -3.58 6.16 26.38
N GLY A 233 -3.65 5.15 25.50
CA GLY A 233 -4.51 5.16 24.31
C GLY A 233 -4.00 6.08 23.18
N ARG A 234 -2.81 6.70 23.33
CA ARG A 234 -2.18 7.52 22.31
C ARG A 234 -1.89 6.68 21.08
N LYS A 235 -2.26 7.19 19.91
CA LYS A 235 -2.08 6.48 18.64
C LYS A 235 -1.10 7.21 17.73
N VAL A 236 -0.32 6.43 17.00
CA VAL A 236 0.63 6.93 16.02
C VAL A 236 0.47 6.17 14.70
N PHE A 237 0.89 6.76 13.59
CA PHE A 237 0.73 6.18 12.26
C PHE A 237 1.92 6.46 11.36
N LEU A 238 2.12 5.61 10.35
CA LEU A 238 3.09 5.79 9.26
C LEU A 238 2.39 6.26 8.00
N LEU A 239 3.09 7.08 7.23
CA LEU A 239 2.64 7.58 5.95
C LEU A 239 3.54 7.11 4.81
N ALA A 240 2.95 6.80 3.66
CA ALA A 240 3.66 6.59 2.41
C ALA A 240 3.10 7.49 1.31
N GLN A 241 3.96 7.88 0.37
CA GLN A 241 3.59 8.69 -0.79
C GLN A 241 4.44 8.33 -2.02
N SER A 242 3.96 8.69 -3.21
CA SER A 242 4.77 9.14 -4.34
C SER A 242 4.64 10.67 -4.46
N PHE A 243 5.24 11.28 -5.46
CA PHE A 243 5.16 12.72 -5.69
C PHE A 243 5.21 13.04 -7.19
N MET A 244 5.34 14.31 -7.52
CA MET A 244 5.49 14.80 -8.89
C MET A 244 6.93 15.32 -9.10
N PRO A 245 7.68 14.88 -10.13
CA PRO A 245 7.33 13.84 -11.11
C PRO A 245 7.14 12.46 -10.50
N ALA A 246 6.53 11.52 -11.26
CA ALA A 246 6.32 10.13 -10.83
C ALA A 246 7.61 9.50 -10.30
N GLN A 247 7.54 8.87 -9.14
CA GLN A 247 8.69 8.40 -8.40
C GLN A 247 8.34 7.19 -7.53
N ASP A 248 9.35 6.52 -7.03
CA ASP A 248 9.20 5.42 -6.08
C ASP A 248 8.26 5.79 -4.93
N ILE A 249 7.36 4.89 -4.58
CA ILE A 249 6.54 5.04 -3.37
C ILE A 249 7.46 4.84 -2.16
N HIS A 250 7.40 5.76 -1.20
CA HIS A 250 8.31 5.77 -0.06
C HIS A 250 7.61 6.13 1.24
N VAL A 251 8.13 5.58 2.36
CA VAL A 251 7.65 5.86 3.72
C VAL A 251 8.29 7.15 4.22
N LEU A 252 7.44 8.08 4.69
CA LEU A 252 7.84 9.42 5.07
C LEU A 252 8.53 9.48 6.44
N LYS A 253 9.48 10.41 6.59
CA LYS A 253 9.98 10.86 7.89
C LYS A 253 9.01 11.86 8.51
N ASN A 254 8.92 11.84 9.82
CA ASN A 254 8.33 12.95 10.57
C ASN A 254 9.43 13.99 10.91
N LEU A 255 9.50 15.05 10.13
CA LEU A 255 10.51 16.11 10.33
C LEU A 255 10.15 17.10 11.45
N LYS A 256 8.91 17.03 11.98
CA LYS A 256 8.46 17.91 13.07
C LYS A 256 8.72 17.30 14.46
N ASP A 257 8.82 16.00 14.55
CA ASP A 257 9.14 15.31 15.80
C ASP A 257 10.19 14.21 15.53
N ALA A 258 11.46 14.57 15.74
CA ALA A 258 12.59 13.66 15.52
C ALA A 258 12.60 12.46 16.49
N LYS A 259 11.96 12.58 17.66
CA LYS A 259 11.88 11.48 18.66
C LYS A 259 10.85 10.43 18.25
N LEU A 260 9.78 10.87 17.59
CA LEU A 260 8.71 10.00 17.12
C LEU A 260 8.94 9.49 15.70
N SER A 261 9.75 10.21 14.91
CA SER A 261 10.01 9.88 13.51
C SER A 261 10.44 8.42 13.33
N PRO A 262 9.87 7.68 12.34
CA PRO A 262 9.04 8.16 11.22
C PRO A 262 7.54 8.24 11.53
N TRP A 263 7.13 7.90 12.74
CA TRP A 263 5.73 7.89 13.16
C TRP A 263 5.19 9.30 13.36
N TYR A 264 3.90 9.48 13.07
CA TYR A 264 3.15 10.70 13.28
C TYR A 264 2.11 10.48 14.38
N ASP A 265 1.92 11.46 15.25
CA ASP A 265 0.87 11.41 16.27
C ASP A 265 -0.51 11.63 15.63
N VAL A 266 -1.54 10.88 16.03
CA VAL A 266 -2.93 11.15 15.62
C VAL A 266 -3.39 12.51 16.14
N ASP A 267 -2.87 12.96 17.29
CA ASP A 267 -3.11 14.31 17.79
C ASP A 267 -2.07 15.33 17.28
N PHE A 268 -1.95 15.46 15.97
CA PHE A 268 -1.04 16.39 15.30
C PHE A 268 -1.51 17.86 15.32
N GLY A 269 -2.57 18.20 16.05
CA GLY A 269 -3.13 19.55 16.07
C GLY A 269 -4.07 19.85 14.90
N ALA A 270 -4.13 21.10 14.46
CA ALA A 270 -5.02 21.54 13.37
C ALA A 270 -4.56 21.07 11.99
N VAL A 271 -3.24 20.92 11.79
CA VAL A 271 -2.62 20.60 10.51
C VAL A 271 -1.56 19.51 10.66
N LEU A 272 -1.57 18.57 9.74
CA LEU A 272 -0.55 17.55 9.58
C LEU A 272 0.55 18.06 8.66
N HIS A 273 1.77 18.16 9.18
CA HIS A 273 2.96 18.52 8.41
C HIS A 273 3.69 17.27 7.95
N THR A 274 3.73 17.02 6.66
CA THR A 274 4.63 16.04 6.04
C THR A 274 5.90 16.75 5.51
N PRO A 275 6.94 16.05 5.08
CA PRO A 275 8.15 16.67 4.57
C PRO A 275 7.93 17.63 3.38
N GLU A 276 6.88 17.40 2.58
CA GLU A 276 6.68 18.09 1.31
C GLU A 276 5.27 18.68 1.14
N TRP A 277 4.37 18.47 2.13
CA TRP A 277 3.00 18.96 2.06
C TRP A 277 2.41 19.21 3.45
N VAL A 278 1.29 19.93 3.48
CA VAL A 278 0.52 20.19 4.70
C VAL A 278 -0.96 19.84 4.45
N PHE A 279 -1.55 19.05 5.34
CA PHE A 279 -2.96 18.67 5.29
C PHE A 279 -3.72 19.21 6.49
N ALA A 280 -4.97 19.61 6.29
CA ALA A 280 -5.91 19.86 7.37
C ALA A 280 -6.50 18.54 7.89
N ARG A 281 -7.10 18.53 9.09
CA ARG A 281 -7.77 17.34 9.65
C ARG A 281 -8.91 16.83 8.77
N ASN A 282 -9.63 17.71 8.10
CA ASN A 282 -10.74 17.38 7.21
C ASN A 282 -10.31 16.92 5.80
N ASP A 283 -9.00 16.89 5.52
CA ASP A 283 -8.45 16.26 4.31
C ASP A 283 -8.36 14.74 4.46
N LEU A 284 -8.70 14.17 5.65
CA LEU A 284 -8.72 12.73 5.90
C LEU A 284 -9.94 12.08 5.25
N LYS A 285 -9.67 11.09 4.40
CA LYS A 285 -10.69 10.34 3.66
C LYS A 285 -10.40 8.84 3.66
N ARG A 286 -11.39 8.04 3.26
CA ARG A 286 -11.37 6.57 3.27
C ARG A 286 -12.01 6.01 2.03
N PHE A 287 -11.51 4.87 1.54
CA PHE A 287 -12.21 4.11 0.50
C PHE A 287 -13.56 3.61 1.02
N PRO A 288 -14.63 3.67 0.21
CA PRO A 288 -15.93 3.13 0.59
C PRO A 288 -15.85 1.66 1.00
N GLY A 289 -16.54 1.31 2.09
CA GLY A 289 -16.63 -0.08 2.58
C GLY A 289 -15.43 -0.58 3.39
N GLU A 290 -14.49 0.32 3.83
CA GLU A 290 -13.36 -0.01 4.72
C GLU A 290 -13.59 0.38 6.18
#